data_0407217558960243a50a440e6ceea401
#
_entry.id   0407217558960243a50a440e6ceea401
#
_cell.length_a   1.000
_cell.length_b   1.000
_cell.length_c   1.000
_cell.angle_alpha   90.00
_cell.angle_beta   90.00
_cell.angle_gamma   90.00
#
_symmetry.space_group_name_H-M   'P 1'
#
loop_
_entity.id
_entity.type
_entity.pdbx_description
1 polymer ?
#
loop_
_entity_poly.entity_id
_entity_poly.type
_entity_poly.pdbx_seq_one_letter_code
_entity_poly.pdbx_strand_id
1 'polypeptide(L)'
;IFWPTLRPIIEELWRNGRQTLFYAEGNWDYHLDDFATLPEHSIVYHLDQGNPSKVFGKLGGKFCLSGGIPNAMLAYGTAAQVRAKVKEVIGICAKDGAYIMDASAIVQNDATVENMKAMTEATLEHGGYSRGRAAPPLKPAPAQQKIGRPTRTLPGAVEPWERAKSRWPAVNGDEQLVKNIWSQTDGLAYMYAWHILESF
;
A
#
# COMPACT_ATOMS: atom_id res chain seq x y z
N ILE A 1 17.27 7.98 2.34
CA ILE A 1 16.79 8.66 1.11
C ILE A 1 15.31 8.43 0.93
N PHE A 2 14.83 7.20 1.03
CA PHE A 2 13.43 6.82 0.75
C PHE A 2 12.40 7.43 1.74
N TRP A 3 12.60 7.26 3.05
CA TRP A 3 11.62 7.66 4.07
C TRP A 3 11.30 9.17 4.09
N PRO A 4 12.29 10.08 4.01
CA PRO A 4 12.00 11.52 4.00
C PRO A 4 11.15 11.99 2.81
N THR A 5 11.11 11.21 1.72
CA THR A 5 10.28 11.53 0.53
C THR A 5 8.92 10.88 0.58
N LEU A 6 8.81 9.66 1.11
CA LEU A 6 7.55 8.92 1.19
C LEU A 6 6.63 9.44 2.30
N ARG A 7 7.18 9.71 3.49
CA ARG A 7 6.41 10.15 4.65
C ARG A 7 5.52 11.37 4.38
N PRO A 8 6.01 12.47 3.79
CA PRO A 8 5.17 13.63 3.49
C PRO A 8 4.00 13.30 2.55
N ILE A 9 4.19 12.36 1.61
CA ILE A 9 3.13 11.93 0.68
C ILE A 9 2.01 11.24 1.46
N ILE A 10 2.36 10.27 2.32
CA ILE A 10 1.37 9.55 3.14
C ILE A 10 0.64 10.50 4.07
N GLU A 11 1.36 11.42 4.73
CA GLU A 11 0.77 12.40 5.64
C GLU A 11 -0.16 13.37 4.90
N GLU A 12 0.17 13.77 3.67
CA GLU A 12 -0.69 14.62 2.85
C GLU A 12 -1.96 13.88 2.41
N LEU A 13 -1.83 12.63 1.93
CA LEU A 13 -2.98 11.80 1.59
C LEU A 13 -3.91 11.64 2.81
N TRP A 14 -3.35 11.36 3.97
CA TRP A 14 -4.13 11.23 5.21
C TRP A 14 -4.82 12.52 5.62
N ARG A 15 -4.17 13.68 5.52
CA ARG A 15 -4.79 14.99 5.77
C ARG A 15 -5.99 15.25 4.84
N ASN A 16 -5.96 14.68 3.65
CA ASN A 16 -7.06 14.74 2.68
C ASN A 16 -8.06 13.59 2.81
N GLY A 17 -8.05 12.84 3.92
CA GLY A 17 -8.99 11.76 4.20
C GLY A 17 -8.76 10.51 3.35
N ARG A 18 -7.54 10.29 2.86
CA ARG A 18 -7.14 9.11 2.08
C ARG A 18 -6.22 8.22 2.91
N GLN A 19 -6.49 6.93 2.90
CA GLN A 19 -5.62 5.92 3.49
C GLN A 19 -4.69 5.36 2.41
N THR A 20 -3.46 5.06 2.76
CA THR A 20 -2.47 4.50 1.83
C THR A 20 -2.34 2.99 2.05
N LEU A 21 -2.53 2.18 1.02
CA LEU A 21 -2.12 0.78 1.02
C LEU A 21 -0.61 0.74 0.70
N PHE A 22 0.19 0.35 1.70
CA PHE A 22 1.64 0.23 1.55
C PHE A 22 2.03 -1.25 1.41
N TYR A 23 2.41 -1.65 0.21
CA TYR A 23 2.99 -2.95 -0.06
C TYR A 23 4.45 -2.96 0.36
N ALA A 24 4.73 -3.57 1.53
CA ALA A 24 6.09 -3.74 2.04
C ALA A 24 6.74 -4.98 1.39
N GLU A 25 6.89 -4.94 0.06
CA GLU A 25 7.49 -6.04 -0.71
C GLU A 25 8.96 -6.24 -0.31
N GLY A 26 9.33 -7.46 0.01
CA GLY A 26 10.59 -7.80 0.63
C GLY A 26 10.54 -7.74 2.16
N ASN A 27 11.69 -7.54 2.81
CA ASN A 27 11.79 -7.47 4.26
C ASN A 27 12.00 -6.03 4.75
N TRP A 28 11.01 -5.52 5.45
CA TRP A 28 10.99 -4.15 5.99
C TRP A 28 11.08 -4.09 7.53
N ASP A 29 11.47 -5.18 8.18
CA ASP A 29 11.56 -5.27 9.64
C ASP A 29 12.44 -4.18 10.27
N TYR A 30 13.47 -3.70 9.54
CA TYR A 30 14.37 -2.63 10.00
C TYR A 30 13.76 -1.22 9.92
N HIS A 31 12.64 -1.06 9.21
CA HIS A 31 11.96 0.22 9.00
C HIS A 31 10.66 0.36 9.78
N LEU A 32 10.31 -0.61 10.62
CA LEU A 32 9.05 -0.59 11.38
C LEU A 32 8.95 0.63 12.31
N ASP A 33 10.07 1.11 12.84
CA ASP A 33 10.10 2.33 13.66
C ASP A 33 9.74 3.58 12.85
N ASP A 34 10.15 3.65 11.59
CA ASP A 34 9.80 4.74 10.69
C ASP A 34 8.27 4.77 10.45
N PHE A 35 7.68 3.62 10.08
CA PHE A 35 6.23 3.51 9.89
C PHE A 35 5.46 3.83 11.17
N ALA A 36 5.95 3.42 12.33
CA ALA A 36 5.31 3.70 13.60
C ALA A 36 5.19 5.21 13.90
N THR A 37 5.93 6.07 13.20
CA THR A 37 5.81 7.54 13.34
C THR A 37 4.65 8.16 12.57
N LEU A 38 4.04 7.44 11.61
CA LEU A 38 2.90 7.92 10.83
C LEU A 38 1.64 8.11 11.70
N PRO A 39 0.68 8.94 11.27
CA PRO A 39 -0.61 9.07 11.95
C PRO A 39 -1.34 7.72 12.05
N GLU A 40 -2.06 7.48 13.15
CA GLU A 40 -2.90 6.29 13.32
C GLU A 40 -3.87 6.12 12.15
N HIS A 41 -4.06 4.88 11.69
CA HIS A 41 -4.95 4.51 10.60
C HIS A 41 -4.60 5.09 9.21
N SER A 42 -3.46 5.77 9.06
CA SER A 42 -3.07 6.39 7.78
C SER A 42 -2.66 5.39 6.71
N ILE A 43 -2.26 4.18 7.11
CA ILE A 43 -1.87 3.12 6.17
C ILE A 43 -2.56 1.79 6.45
N VAL A 44 -2.68 0.97 5.41
CA VAL A 44 -2.77 -0.49 5.49
C VAL A 44 -1.36 -1.01 5.20
N TYR A 45 -0.73 -1.67 6.16
CA TYR A 45 0.62 -2.22 5.98
C TYR A 45 0.53 -3.66 5.49
N HIS A 46 0.94 -3.89 4.25
CA HIS A 46 0.94 -5.21 3.63
C HIS A 46 2.28 -5.90 3.83
N LEU A 47 2.26 -7.00 4.60
CA LEU A 47 3.43 -7.77 5.01
C LEU A 47 3.79 -8.82 3.96
N ASP A 48 5.02 -8.78 3.43
CA ASP A 48 5.58 -9.83 2.57
C ASP A 48 6.54 -10.74 3.36
N GLN A 49 7.84 -10.42 3.43
CA GLN A 49 8.86 -11.30 4.02
C GLN A 49 9.23 -10.94 5.47
N GLY A 50 8.57 -9.95 6.05
CA GLY A 50 8.80 -9.56 7.43
C GLY A 50 8.29 -10.59 8.44
N ASN A 51 8.70 -10.43 9.69
CA ASN A 51 8.23 -11.28 10.78
C ASN A 51 6.87 -10.81 11.31
N PRO A 52 5.78 -11.62 11.21
CA PRO A 52 4.44 -11.21 11.63
C PRO A 52 4.37 -10.72 13.07
N SER A 53 5.07 -11.38 14.01
CA SER A 53 5.07 -10.99 15.42
C SER A 53 5.77 -9.64 15.66
N LYS A 54 6.86 -9.35 14.93
CA LYS A 54 7.53 -8.04 15.02
C LYS A 54 6.64 -6.95 14.43
N VAL A 55 6.07 -7.20 13.25
CA VAL A 55 5.17 -6.25 12.58
C VAL A 55 3.96 -5.96 13.45
N PHE A 56 3.28 -6.98 13.98
CA PHE A 56 2.16 -6.80 14.89
C PHE A 56 2.56 -6.06 16.18
N GLY A 57 3.66 -6.46 16.79
CA GLY A 57 4.15 -5.82 18.02
C GLY A 57 4.47 -4.32 17.86
N LYS A 58 4.83 -3.90 16.65
CA LYS A 58 5.22 -2.52 16.36
C LYS A 58 4.11 -1.68 15.75
N LEU A 59 3.34 -2.26 14.84
CA LEU A 59 2.35 -1.58 14.02
C LEU A 59 0.90 -2.00 14.33
N GLY A 60 0.70 -3.15 14.97
CA GLY A 60 -0.62 -3.64 15.36
C GLY A 60 -1.31 -2.67 16.34
N GLY A 61 -2.63 -2.55 16.23
CA GLY A 61 -3.40 -1.58 17.01
C GLY A 61 -3.31 -0.13 16.52
N LYS A 62 -2.31 0.20 15.70
CA LYS A 62 -2.15 1.52 15.09
C LYS A 62 -2.60 1.55 13.63
N PHE A 63 -2.32 0.48 12.89
CA PHE A 63 -2.64 0.34 11.48
C PHE A 63 -3.37 -0.96 11.21
N CYS A 64 -4.09 -1.00 10.09
CA CYS A 64 -4.54 -2.25 9.52
C CYS A 64 -3.33 -3.01 8.93
N LEU A 65 -3.22 -4.30 9.23
CA LEU A 65 -2.20 -5.18 8.65
C LEU A 65 -2.83 -6.07 7.57
N SER A 66 -2.04 -6.49 6.60
CA SER A 66 -2.45 -7.41 5.54
C SER A 66 -1.30 -8.32 5.13
N GLY A 67 -1.57 -9.39 4.39
CA GLY A 67 -0.54 -10.27 3.85
C GLY A 67 -0.04 -11.34 4.83
N GLY A 68 1.17 -11.83 4.61
CA GLY A 68 1.85 -12.79 5.49
C GLY A 68 1.65 -14.27 5.14
N ILE A 69 0.93 -14.60 4.05
CA ILE A 69 0.88 -15.97 3.51
C ILE A 69 1.86 -16.07 2.33
N PRO A 70 2.99 -16.77 2.45
CA PRO A 70 4.01 -16.81 1.41
C PRO A 70 3.48 -17.37 0.09
N ASN A 71 3.74 -16.68 -1.03
CA ASN A 71 3.34 -17.14 -2.36
C ASN A 71 3.90 -18.53 -2.68
N ALA A 72 5.16 -18.80 -2.29
CA ALA A 72 5.76 -20.12 -2.46
C ALA A 72 4.97 -21.24 -1.74
N MET A 73 4.32 -20.93 -0.61
CA MET A 73 3.46 -21.90 0.07
C MET A 73 2.16 -22.14 -0.69
N LEU A 74 1.61 -21.12 -1.36
CA LEU A 74 0.43 -21.25 -2.20
C LEU A 74 0.73 -22.05 -3.48
N ALA A 75 1.97 -21.96 -3.98
CA ALA A 75 2.41 -22.69 -5.17
C ALA A 75 2.84 -24.15 -4.87
N TYR A 76 3.67 -24.32 -3.85
CA TYR A 76 4.41 -25.57 -3.64
C TYR A 76 4.10 -26.24 -2.28
N GLY A 77 3.38 -25.58 -1.40
CA GLY A 77 2.96 -26.13 -0.12
C GLY A 77 1.76 -27.08 -0.26
N THR A 78 1.45 -27.77 0.84
CA THR A 78 0.20 -28.55 0.95
C THR A 78 -0.93 -27.71 1.54
N ALA A 79 -2.17 -28.06 1.27
CA ALA A 79 -3.35 -27.43 1.86
C ALA A 79 -3.28 -27.38 3.41
N ALA A 80 -2.74 -28.44 4.03
CA ALA A 80 -2.54 -28.51 5.48
C ALA A 80 -1.54 -27.44 5.98
N GLN A 81 -0.42 -27.23 5.25
CA GLN A 81 0.55 -26.19 5.58
C GLN A 81 -0.05 -24.79 5.43
N VAL A 82 -0.82 -24.56 4.35
CA VAL A 82 -1.53 -23.28 4.15
C VAL A 82 -2.50 -23.01 5.29
N ARG A 83 -3.34 -23.98 5.68
CA ARG A 83 -4.28 -23.85 6.80
C ARG A 83 -3.55 -23.53 8.12
N ALA A 84 -2.46 -24.23 8.39
CA ALA A 84 -1.66 -23.99 9.59
C ALA A 84 -1.09 -22.56 9.61
N LYS A 85 -0.57 -22.08 8.46
CA LYS A 85 -0.02 -20.73 8.33
C LYS A 85 -1.11 -19.65 8.48
N VAL A 86 -2.26 -19.83 7.87
CA VAL A 86 -3.41 -18.94 8.03
C VAL A 86 -3.80 -18.81 9.50
N LYS A 87 -3.95 -19.94 10.21
CA LYS A 87 -4.26 -19.96 11.64
C LYS A 87 -3.21 -19.23 12.48
N GLU A 88 -1.93 -19.46 12.19
CA GLU A 88 -0.79 -18.77 12.82
C GLU A 88 -0.91 -17.25 12.66
N VAL A 89 -1.02 -16.78 11.39
CA VAL A 89 -1.03 -15.34 11.08
C VAL A 89 -2.26 -14.66 11.66
N ILE A 90 -3.44 -15.25 11.58
CA ILE A 90 -4.66 -14.74 12.22
C ILE A 90 -4.46 -14.64 13.75
N GLY A 91 -3.89 -15.69 14.36
CA GLY A 91 -3.61 -15.71 15.80
C GLY A 91 -2.63 -14.61 16.26
N ILE A 92 -1.77 -14.12 15.38
CA ILE A 92 -0.82 -13.04 15.65
C ILE A 92 -1.44 -11.68 15.29
N CYS A 93 -1.86 -11.51 14.05
CA CYS A 93 -2.15 -10.20 13.45
C CYS A 93 -3.61 -9.75 13.63
N ALA A 94 -4.54 -10.66 13.87
CA ALA A 94 -5.98 -10.34 13.96
C ALA A 94 -6.53 -10.32 15.40
N LYS A 95 -5.67 -10.36 16.43
CA LYS A 95 -6.08 -10.41 17.85
C LYS A 95 -7.05 -9.32 18.24
N ASP A 96 -6.80 -8.12 17.77
CA ASP A 96 -7.59 -6.93 18.09
C ASP A 96 -8.41 -6.41 16.89
N GLY A 97 -8.50 -7.20 15.81
CA GLY A 97 -9.07 -6.80 14.54
C GLY A 97 -8.04 -6.12 13.64
N ALA A 98 -8.50 -5.31 12.69
CA ALA A 98 -7.66 -4.54 11.76
C ALA A 98 -6.63 -5.41 11.01
N TYR A 99 -7.06 -6.58 10.51
CA TYR A 99 -6.26 -7.46 9.68
C TYR A 99 -7.06 -7.93 8.45
N ILE A 100 -6.42 -7.91 7.29
CA ILE A 100 -6.95 -8.40 6.01
C ILE A 100 -6.11 -9.61 5.60
N MET A 101 -6.73 -10.79 5.50
CA MET A 101 -6.05 -11.99 5.01
C MET A 101 -5.70 -11.83 3.54
N ASP A 102 -4.43 -12.00 3.23
CA ASP A 102 -3.92 -11.93 1.86
C ASP A 102 -2.63 -12.74 1.70
N ALA A 103 -2.25 -13.04 0.47
CA ALA A 103 -0.90 -13.52 0.15
C ALA A 103 0.14 -12.45 0.46
N SER A 104 1.39 -12.83 0.62
CA SER A 104 2.50 -11.90 0.93
C SER A 104 2.83 -10.94 -0.21
N ALA A 105 2.57 -11.37 -1.44
CA ALA A 105 2.75 -10.57 -2.66
C ALA A 105 1.67 -10.95 -3.69
N ILE A 106 1.72 -10.35 -4.86
CA ILE A 106 0.79 -10.67 -5.97
C ILE A 106 0.80 -12.17 -6.24
N VAL A 107 -0.37 -12.80 -6.13
CA VAL A 107 -0.54 -14.24 -6.41
C VAL A 107 -0.22 -14.51 -7.87
N GLN A 108 0.70 -15.43 -8.11
CA GLN A 108 1.12 -15.84 -9.45
C GLN A 108 0.28 -17.02 -9.95
N ASN A 109 0.41 -17.32 -11.24
CA ASN A 109 -0.32 -18.43 -11.91
C ASN A 109 0.08 -19.82 -11.42
N ASP A 110 1.17 -19.96 -10.65
CA ASP A 110 1.64 -21.19 -10.04
C ASP A 110 0.91 -21.56 -8.74
N ALA A 111 0.18 -20.61 -8.13
CA ALA A 111 -0.65 -20.91 -6.99
C ALA A 111 -1.74 -21.93 -7.33
N THR A 112 -1.84 -23.01 -6.53
CA THR A 112 -2.83 -24.05 -6.81
C THR A 112 -4.22 -23.66 -6.30
N VAL A 113 -5.26 -24.08 -7.03
CA VAL A 113 -6.65 -23.86 -6.63
C VAL A 113 -6.94 -24.47 -5.26
N GLU A 114 -6.34 -25.63 -4.96
CA GLU A 114 -6.47 -26.31 -3.67
C GLU A 114 -5.94 -25.45 -2.53
N ASN A 115 -4.74 -24.87 -2.69
CA ASN A 115 -4.14 -24.02 -1.68
C ASN A 115 -4.88 -22.69 -1.50
N MET A 116 -5.39 -22.10 -2.57
CA MET A 116 -6.25 -20.91 -2.50
C MET A 116 -7.56 -21.19 -1.75
N LYS A 117 -8.20 -22.32 -2.02
CA LYS A 117 -9.37 -22.78 -1.24
C LYS A 117 -9.02 -22.99 0.22
N ALA A 118 -7.91 -23.68 0.52
CA ALA A 118 -7.45 -23.91 1.88
C ALA A 118 -7.22 -22.61 2.65
N MET A 119 -6.62 -21.59 2.00
CA MET A 119 -6.45 -20.26 2.59
C MET A 119 -7.79 -19.61 2.91
N THR A 120 -8.73 -19.62 1.95
CA THR A 120 -10.05 -19.02 2.14
C THR A 120 -10.85 -19.70 3.25
N GLU A 121 -10.92 -21.04 3.23
CA GLU A 121 -11.67 -21.82 4.20
C GLU A 121 -11.10 -21.67 5.62
N ALA A 122 -9.77 -21.73 5.77
CA ALA A 122 -9.12 -21.50 7.06
C ALA A 122 -9.33 -20.07 7.57
N THR A 123 -9.40 -19.10 6.67
CA THR A 123 -9.72 -17.71 7.03
C THR A 123 -11.13 -17.60 7.57
N LEU A 124 -12.12 -18.25 6.95
CA LEU A 124 -13.50 -18.27 7.43
C LEU A 124 -13.63 -19.00 8.78
N GLU A 125 -12.84 -20.05 8.98
CA GLU A 125 -12.84 -20.84 10.22
C GLU A 125 -12.23 -20.07 11.40
N HIS A 126 -11.09 -19.40 11.18
CA HIS A 126 -10.31 -18.79 12.26
C HIS A 126 -10.42 -17.27 12.35
N GLY A 127 -10.87 -16.58 11.27
CA GLY A 127 -10.91 -15.13 11.17
C GLY A 127 -12.23 -14.48 11.62
N GLY A 128 -13.15 -15.27 12.19
CA GLY A 128 -14.43 -14.75 12.67
C GLY A 128 -14.24 -13.81 13.86
N TYR A 129 -14.65 -12.56 13.70
CA TYR A 129 -14.76 -11.66 14.84
C TYR A 129 -15.89 -12.16 15.77
N SER A 130 -15.58 -12.34 17.05
CA SER A 130 -16.60 -12.76 18.03
C SER A 130 -17.77 -11.77 18.00
N ARG A 131 -18.96 -12.28 17.67
CA ARG A 131 -20.19 -11.49 17.71
C ARG A 131 -20.35 -10.89 19.11
N GLY A 132 -20.29 -9.56 19.22
CA GLY A 132 -20.48 -8.84 20.48
C GLY A 132 -19.29 -8.01 20.96
N ARG A 133 -18.10 -8.12 20.38
CA ARG A 133 -17.06 -7.14 20.61
C ARG A 133 -17.36 -5.95 19.69
N ALA A 134 -18.03 -4.93 20.23
CA ALA A 134 -18.13 -3.66 19.53
C ALA A 134 -16.70 -3.21 19.16
N ALA A 135 -16.43 -3.08 17.86
CA ALA A 135 -15.19 -2.44 17.46
C ALA A 135 -15.10 -1.08 18.17
N PRO A 136 -13.95 -0.72 18.76
CA PRO A 136 -13.81 0.63 19.30
C PRO A 136 -14.21 1.62 18.20
N PRO A 137 -14.90 2.70 18.54
CA PRO A 137 -15.30 3.68 17.53
C PRO A 137 -14.05 4.14 16.80
N LEU A 138 -14.00 3.90 15.49
CA LEU A 138 -12.92 4.39 14.65
C LEU A 138 -12.86 5.90 14.83
N LYS A 139 -11.70 6.44 15.15
CA LYS A 139 -11.49 7.87 15.02
C LYS A 139 -11.84 8.23 13.59
N PRO A 140 -12.77 9.17 13.35
CA PRO A 140 -13.16 9.51 11.99
C PRO A 140 -11.90 9.95 11.23
N ALA A 141 -11.76 9.42 10.00
CA ALA A 141 -10.75 9.93 9.08
C ALA A 141 -10.96 11.45 8.89
N PRO A 142 -9.90 12.21 8.64
CA PRO A 142 -10.04 13.61 8.27
C PRO A 142 -11.10 13.78 7.17
N ALA A 143 -11.87 14.87 7.23
CA ALA A 143 -12.89 15.11 6.21
C ALA A 143 -12.26 15.10 4.83
N GLN A 144 -12.82 14.29 3.94
CA GLN A 144 -12.34 14.22 2.55
C GLN A 144 -12.60 15.56 1.87
N GLN A 145 -11.56 16.21 1.41
CA GLN A 145 -11.71 17.32 0.47
C GLN A 145 -12.17 16.75 -0.87
N LYS A 146 -13.22 17.32 -1.46
CA LYS A 146 -13.59 17.02 -2.84
C LYS A 146 -12.50 17.59 -3.74
N ILE A 147 -11.56 16.76 -4.14
CA ILE A 147 -10.60 17.12 -5.18
C ILE A 147 -11.36 17.00 -6.50
N GLY A 148 -11.57 18.15 -7.17
CA GLY A 148 -12.22 18.16 -8.49
C GLY A 148 -11.36 17.37 -9.48
N ARG A 149 -11.98 16.44 -10.21
CA ARG A 149 -11.27 15.71 -11.28
C ARG A 149 -10.95 16.67 -12.42
N PRO A 150 -9.68 16.80 -12.82
CA PRO A 150 -9.37 17.62 -14.00
C PRO A 150 -9.98 16.98 -15.25
N THR A 151 -10.65 17.81 -16.05
CA THR A 151 -11.29 17.36 -17.28
C THR A 151 -10.32 17.12 -18.43
N ARG A 152 -9.08 17.56 -18.29
CA ARG A 152 -8.01 17.36 -19.27
C ARG A 152 -6.64 17.48 -18.59
N THR A 153 -5.65 16.87 -19.20
CA THR A 153 -4.24 17.04 -18.83
C THR A 153 -3.77 18.44 -19.21
N LEU A 154 -3.14 19.12 -18.25
CA LEU A 154 -2.54 20.44 -18.48
C LEU A 154 -1.02 20.30 -18.55
N PRO A 155 -0.36 20.74 -19.66
CA PRO A 155 1.10 20.79 -19.71
C PRO A 155 1.66 21.63 -18.55
N GLY A 156 2.75 21.16 -17.93
CA GLY A 156 3.36 21.81 -16.78
C GLY A 156 2.63 21.62 -15.45
N ALA A 157 1.70 20.65 -15.36
CA ALA A 157 0.95 20.39 -14.14
C ALA A 157 1.81 19.72 -13.05
N VAL A 158 2.76 18.87 -13.42
CA VAL A 158 3.72 18.24 -12.50
C VAL A 158 4.93 19.13 -12.33
N GLU A 159 5.56 19.53 -13.44
CA GLU A 159 6.69 20.45 -13.44
C GLU A 159 6.68 21.37 -14.68
N PRO A 160 6.47 22.69 -14.51
CA PRO A 160 6.51 23.63 -15.62
C PRO A 160 7.84 23.60 -16.37
N TRP A 161 7.78 23.69 -17.70
CA TRP A 161 8.97 23.71 -18.57
C TRP A 161 10.06 24.68 -18.11
N GLU A 162 9.68 25.91 -17.75
CA GLU A 162 10.64 26.94 -17.36
C GLU A 162 11.42 26.55 -16.09
N ARG A 163 10.78 25.85 -15.17
CA ARG A 163 11.43 25.30 -13.98
C ARG A 163 12.36 24.14 -14.31
N ALA A 164 11.93 23.22 -15.17
CA ALA A 164 12.78 22.12 -15.61
C ALA A 164 14.00 22.63 -16.36
N LYS A 165 13.81 23.56 -17.32
CA LYS A 165 14.86 24.15 -18.12
C LYS A 165 15.92 24.88 -17.28
N SER A 166 15.51 25.53 -16.19
CA SER A 166 16.46 26.26 -15.32
C SER A 166 17.54 25.38 -14.68
N ARG A 167 17.33 24.05 -14.66
CA ARG A 167 18.29 23.08 -14.12
C ARG A 167 19.24 22.52 -15.17
N TRP A 168 19.04 22.82 -16.45
CA TRP A 168 19.86 22.32 -17.54
C TRP A 168 20.88 23.36 -17.98
N PRO A 169 22.13 22.97 -18.28
CA PRO A 169 23.18 23.93 -18.62
C PRO A 169 22.91 24.64 -19.97
N ALA A 170 22.37 23.92 -20.93
CA ALA A 170 21.92 24.44 -22.22
C ALA A 170 21.12 23.37 -22.97
N VAL A 171 20.16 23.78 -23.78
CA VAL A 171 19.54 22.91 -24.77
C VAL A 171 20.28 23.08 -26.10
N ASN A 172 21.06 22.06 -26.47
CA ASN A 172 21.75 22.05 -27.76
C ASN A 172 20.77 21.48 -28.82
N GLY A 173 20.37 22.30 -29.79
CA GLY A 173 19.47 21.91 -30.87
C GLY A 173 18.09 22.60 -30.80
N ASP A 174 17.04 21.89 -31.22
CA ASP A 174 15.70 22.45 -31.28
C ASP A 174 15.05 22.46 -29.88
N GLU A 175 15.10 23.60 -29.22
CA GLU A 175 14.51 23.82 -27.90
C GLU A 175 12.98 23.59 -27.93
N GLN A 176 12.32 23.97 -29.03
CA GLN A 176 10.86 23.77 -29.13
C GLN A 176 10.47 22.29 -29.18
N LEU A 177 11.27 21.47 -29.85
CA LEU A 177 11.10 20.03 -29.87
C LEU A 177 11.23 19.46 -28.45
N VAL A 178 12.29 19.85 -27.72
CA VAL A 178 12.52 19.40 -26.35
C VAL A 178 11.39 19.84 -25.43
N LYS A 179 10.92 21.08 -25.55
CA LYS A 179 9.75 21.60 -24.81
C LYS A 179 8.48 20.78 -25.10
N ASN A 180 8.25 20.41 -26.35
CA ASN A 180 7.09 19.61 -26.73
C ASN A 180 7.15 18.20 -26.12
N ILE A 181 8.32 17.56 -26.17
CA ILE A 181 8.55 16.23 -25.54
C ILE A 181 8.37 16.34 -24.04
N TRP A 182 8.94 17.37 -23.39
CA TRP A 182 8.75 17.62 -21.97
C TRP A 182 7.27 17.74 -21.60
N SER A 183 6.52 18.54 -22.34
CA SER A 183 5.09 18.77 -22.10
C SER A 183 4.26 17.49 -22.24
N GLN A 184 4.61 16.62 -23.20
CA GLN A 184 3.96 15.31 -23.35
C GLN A 184 4.28 14.39 -22.17
N THR A 185 5.55 14.34 -21.75
CA THR A 185 5.98 13.53 -20.61
C THR A 185 5.35 14.01 -19.30
N ASP A 186 5.31 15.32 -19.07
CA ASP A 186 4.65 15.93 -17.93
C ASP A 186 3.14 15.60 -17.91
N GLY A 187 2.49 15.65 -19.07
CA GLY A 187 1.10 15.26 -19.23
C GLY A 187 0.84 13.79 -18.87
N LEU A 188 1.71 12.88 -19.31
CA LEU A 188 1.63 11.47 -18.96
C LEU A 188 1.84 11.24 -17.46
N ALA A 189 2.83 11.91 -16.85
CA ALA A 189 3.09 11.83 -15.42
C ALA A 189 1.88 12.33 -14.60
N TYR A 190 1.24 13.41 -15.05
CA TYR A 190 0.02 13.93 -14.43
C TYR A 190 -1.16 12.94 -14.53
N MET A 191 -1.40 12.37 -15.71
CA MET A 191 -2.43 11.34 -15.90
C MET A 191 -2.16 10.11 -15.03
N TYR A 192 -0.91 9.67 -14.95
CA TYR A 192 -0.52 8.52 -14.14
C TYR A 192 -0.76 8.78 -12.65
N ALA A 193 -0.40 9.96 -12.14
CA ALA A 193 -0.68 10.33 -10.77
C ALA A 193 -2.18 10.31 -10.44
N TRP A 194 -3.03 10.81 -11.34
CA TRP A 194 -4.48 10.75 -11.18
C TRP A 194 -5.01 9.31 -11.25
N HIS A 195 -4.51 8.51 -12.17
CA HIS A 195 -4.91 7.11 -12.27
C HIS A 195 -4.65 6.35 -10.96
N ILE A 196 -3.48 6.57 -10.34
CA ILE A 196 -3.17 6.01 -9.03
C ILE A 196 -4.15 6.54 -7.97
N LEU A 197 -4.36 7.85 -7.89
CA LEU A 197 -5.23 8.46 -6.88
C LEU A 197 -6.70 8.05 -6.99
N GLU A 198 -7.15 7.65 -8.19
CA GLU A 198 -8.53 7.19 -8.42
C GLU A 198 -8.70 5.68 -8.27
N SER A 199 -7.61 4.92 -8.13
CA SER A 199 -7.64 3.46 -8.02
C SER A 199 -7.88 2.96 -6.59
N PHE A 200 -7.99 3.87 -5.62
CA PHE A 200 -8.14 3.56 -4.18
C PHE A 200 -9.37 4.23 -3.57
#